data_d4fd49ed29190e00778fed6cccb3c53a
#
_entry.id   d4fd49ed29190e00778fed6cccb3c53a
#
_cell.length_a   1.000
_cell.length_b   1.000
_cell.length_c   1.000
_cell.angle_alpha   90.00
_cell.angle_beta   90.00
_cell.angle_gamma   90.00
#
_symmetry.space_group_name_H-M   'P 1'
#
loop_
_entity.id
_entity.type
_entity.pdbx_description
1 polymer ?
#
loop_
_entity_poly.entity_id
_entity_poly.type
_entity_poly.pdbx_seq_one_letter_code
_entity_poly.pdbx_strand_id
1 'polypeptide(L)'
;MGDAVLNMMAGNADAVINDKPVTDYMLHTNKSIAEGTTHLAPIATADYFAMVVAKNNTNLQQDINAALKQLKAEGTFDKLHEKWFGIPADPELLK
;
A
#
# COMPACT_ATOMS: atom_id res chain seq x y z
N MET A 1 -3.41 4.86 -12.84
CA MET A 1 -2.08 4.23 -12.68
C MET A 1 -1.88 2.99 -13.56
N GLY A 2 -2.91 2.19 -13.80
CA GLY A 2 -2.84 1.08 -14.75
C GLY A 2 -2.35 1.51 -16.15
N ASP A 3 -2.78 2.65 -16.63
CA ASP A 3 -2.36 3.19 -17.93
C ASP A 3 -0.87 3.50 -18.00
N ALA A 4 -0.27 3.99 -16.90
CA ALA A 4 1.16 4.27 -16.85
C ALA A 4 1.99 2.98 -16.95
N VAL A 5 1.56 1.91 -16.28
CA VAL A 5 2.22 0.60 -16.35
C VAL A 5 2.08 -0.02 -17.74
N LEU A 6 0.91 0.07 -18.35
CA LEU A 6 0.68 -0.41 -19.71
C LEU A 6 1.53 0.36 -20.73
N ASN A 7 1.66 1.68 -20.57
CA ASN A 7 2.56 2.49 -21.39
C ASN A 7 4.02 2.05 -21.28
N MET A 8 4.47 1.76 -20.07
CA MET A 8 5.82 1.24 -19.84
C MET A 8 6.01 -0.12 -20.54
N MET A 9 5.05 -1.03 -20.37
CA MET A 9 5.10 -2.36 -21.00
C MET A 9 5.05 -2.28 -22.54
N ALA A 10 4.42 -1.25 -23.09
CA ALA A 10 4.39 -0.98 -24.54
C ALA A 10 5.66 -0.32 -25.06
N GLY A 11 6.64 -0.02 -24.20
CA GLY A 11 7.91 0.58 -24.60
C GLY A 11 7.94 2.11 -24.65
N ASN A 12 6.89 2.77 -24.18
CA ASN A 12 6.79 4.25 -24.17
C ASN A 12 7.47 4.90 -22.96
N ALA A 13 7.80 4.12 -21.94
CA ALA A 13 8.54 4.55 -20.76
C ALA A 13 9.42 3.39 -20.26
N ASP A 14 10.50 3.72 -19.57
CA ASP A 14 11.42 2.72 -19.03
C ASP A 14 11.07 2.27 -17.62
N ALA A 15 10.41 3.14 -16.84
CA ALA A 15 10.02 2.87 -15.46
C ALA A 15 8.78 3.66 -15.08
N VAL A 16 8.11 3.22 -14.02
CA VAL A 16 6.98 3.91 -13.40
C VAL A 16 7.25 4.07 -11.92
N ILE A 17 7.04 5.27 -11.39
CA ILE A 17 7.07 5.58 -9.97
C ILE A 17 5.64 5.66 -9.47
N ASN A 18 5.33 4.93 -8.41
CA ASN A 18 3.99 4.85 -7.85
C ASN A 18 4.03 4.56 -6.35
N ASP A 19 2.92 4.78 -5.70
CA ASP A 19 2.74 4.39 -4.29
C ASP A 19 2.86 2.88 -4.14
N LYS A 20 3.63 2.44 -3.15
CA LYS A 20 3.92 1.03 -2.95
C LYS A 20 2.64 0.17 -2.79
N PRO A 21 1.63 0.52 -1.96
CA PRO A 21 0.43 -0.31 -1.82
C PRO A 21 -0.34 -0.48 -3.13
N VAL A 22 -0.40 0.55 -3.97
CA VAL A 22 -1.06 0.49 -5.28
C VAL A 22 -0.31 -0.47 -6.20
N THR A 23 1.02 -0.39 -6.22
CA THR A 23 1.86 -1.29 -7.00
C THR A 23 1.73 -2.73 -6.50
N ASP A 24 1.81 -2.96 -5.21
CA ASP A 24 1.68 -4.29 -4.61
C ASP A 24 0.32 -4.93 -4.94
N TYR A 25 -0.77 -4.17 -4.83
CA TYR A 25 -2.11 -4.63 -5.21
C TYR A 25 -2.19 -5.00 -6.69
N MET A 26 -1.65 -4.17 -7.55
CA MET A 26 -1.64 -4.41 -9.00
C MET A 26 -0.87 -5.67 -9.35
N LEU A 27 0.31 -5.87 -8.78
CA LEU A 27 1.12 -7.06 -9.00
C LEU A 27 0.47 -8.32 -8.43
N HIS A 28 -0.23 -8.19 -7.30
CA HIS A 28 -0.94 -9.31 -6.69
C HIS A 28 -2.17 -9.76 -7.49
N THR A 29 -2.88 -8.81 -8.09
CA THR A 29 -4.15 -9.09 -8.77
C THR A 29 -4.05 -9.27 -10.28
N ASN A 30 -2.94 -8.85 -10.89
CA ASN A 30 -2.75 -8.92 -12.35
C ASN A 30 -1.47 -9.68 -12.70
N LYS A 31 -1.64 -10.95 -13.03
CA LYS A 31 -0.53 -11.85 -13.34
C LYS A 31 0.29 -11.40 -14.54
N SER A 32 -0.33 -10.87 -15.59
CA SER A 32 0.40 -10.44 -16.79
C SER A 32 1.31 -9.24 -16.50
N ILE A 33 0.88 -8.33 -15.63
CA ILE A 33 1.70 -7.22 -15.16
C ILE A 33 2.85 -7.75 -14.29
N ALA A 34 2.55 -8.64 -13.35
CA ALA A 34 3.57 -9.23 -12.48
C ALA A 34 4.67 -9.97 -13.27
N GLU A 35 4.30 -10.70 -14.32
CA GLU A 35 5.24 -11.43 -15.16
C GLU A 35 6.05 -10.49 -16.08
N GLY A 36 5.49 -9.36 -16.49
CA GLY A 36 6.11 -8.42 -17.41
C GLY A 36 6.92 -7.30 -16.77
N THR A 37 6.94 -7.22 -15.43
CA THR A 37 7.59 -6.13 -14.70
C THR A 37 8.46 -6.63 -13.56
N THR A 38 9.42 -5.79 -13.14
CA THR A 38 10.25 -6.04 -11.95
C THR A 38 10.06 -4.91 -10.95
N HIS A 39 9.84 -5.27 -9.71
CA HIS A 39 9.72 -4.31 -8.61
C HIS A 39 11.12 -3.93 -8.12
N LEU A 40 11.47 -2.66 -8.27
CA LEU A 40 12.73 -2.13 -7.78
C LEU A 40 12.64 -1.82 -6.28
N ALA A 41 13.79 -1.59 -5.66
CA ALA A 41 13.85 -1.17 -4.27
C ALA A 41 13.03 0.12 -4.07
N PRO A 42 12.31 0.25 -2.94
CA PRO A 42 11.52 1.45 -2.67
C PRO A 42 12.40 2.70 -2.68
N ILE A 43 11.91 3.76 -3.33
CA ILE A 43 12.49 5.09 -3.14
C ILE A 43 12.12 5.51 -1.71
N ALA A 44 13.12 5.81 -0.90
CA ALA A 44 12.92 6.10 0.50
C ALA A 44 12.27 7.49 0.69
N THR A 45 10.94 7.53 0.57
CA THR A 45 10.15 8.62 1.12
C THR A 45 9.36 8.08 2.31
N ALA A 46 9.32 8.85 3.38
CA ALA A 46 8.63 8.46 4.62
C ALA A 46 7.17 8.93 4.63
N ASP A 47 6.50 8.86 3.49
CA ASP A 47 5.10 9.27 3.38
C ASP A 47 4.18 8.11 3.74
N TYR A 48 3.23 8.38 4.61
CA TYR A 48 2.26 7.41 5.08
C TYR A 48 0.86 7.77 4.59
N PHE A 49 0.06 6.73 4.34
CA PHE A 49 -1.38 6.91 4.17
C PHE A 49 -2.03 7.09 5.54
N ALA A 50 -3.00 7.98 5.60
CA ALA A 50 -3.69 8.28 6.86
C ALA A 50 -5.17 8.57 6.62
N MET A 51 -5.98 8.34 7.65
CA MET A 51 -7.36 8.79 7.68
C MET A 51 -7.40 10.23 8.13
N VAL A 52 -8.26 11.02 7.50
CA VAL A 52 -8.43 12.44 7.82
C VAL A 52 -9.79 12.64 8.49
N VAL A 53 -9.79 13.32 9.61
CA VAL A 53 -11.01 13.69 10.34
C VAL A 53 -11.06 15.21 10.51
N ALA A 54 -12.25 15.74 10.82
CA ALA A 54 -12.39 17.16 11.11
C ALA A 54 -11.49 17.55 12.29
N LYS A 55 -10.86 18.72 12.19
CA LYS A 55 -9.84 19.19 13.14
C LYS A 55 -10.30 19.21 14.59
N ASN A 56 -11.58 19.50 14.81
CA ASN A 56 -12.20 19.55 16.15
C ASN A 56 -12.82 18.23 16.61
N ASN A 57 -12.78 17.16 15.78
CA ASN A 57 -13.34 15.85 16.13
C ASN A 57 -12.27 14.94 16.75
N THR A 58 -11.78 15.34 17.92
CA THR A 58 -10.74 14.60 18.65
C THR A 58 -11.22 13.24 19.17
N ASN A 59 -12.52 13.11 19.50
CA ASN A 59 -13.08 11.82 19.92
C ASN A 59 -12.99 10.77 18.81
N LEU A 60 -13.39 11.13 17.59
CA LEU A 60 -13.30 10.23 16.45
C LEU A 60 -11.83 9.86 16.13
N GLN A 61 -10.92 10.83 16.22
CA GLN A 61 -9.49 10.57 16.04
C GLN A 61 -8.97 9.53 17.03
N GLN A 62 -9.32 9.68 18.30
CA GLN A 62 -8.93 8.75 19.37
C GLN A 62 -9.50 7.35 19.14
N ASP A 63 -10.77 7.26 18.75
CA ASP A 63 -11.43 5.99 18.49
C ASP A 63 -10.80 5.25 17.30
N ILE A 64 -10.50 5.95 16.21
CA ILE A 64 -9.83 5.39 15.04
C ILE A 64 -8.43 4.91 15.42
N ASN A 65 -7.66 5.72 16.15
CA ASN A 65 -6.31 5.34 16.58
C ASN A 65 -6.33 4.11 17.50
N ALA A 66 -7.29 4.04 18.42
CA ALA A 66 -7.47 2.88 19.30
C ALA A 66 -7.83 1.62 18.50
N ALA A 67 -8.75 1.74 17.56
CA ALA A 67 -9.16 0.63 16.69
C ALA A 67 -7.99 0.13 15.82
N LEU A 68 -7.21 1.03 15.21
CA LEU A 68 -6.03 0.65 14.43
C LEU A 68 -4.98 -0.06 15.29
N LYS A 69 -4.75 0.44 16.49
CA LYS A 69 -3.82 -0.20 17.44
C LYS A 69 -4.26 -1.62 17.80
N GLN A 70 -5.54 -1.81 18.04
CA GLN A 70 -6.10 -3.13 18.32
C GLN A 70 -5.96 -4.07 17.13
N LEU A 71 -6.34 -3.63 15.92
CA LEU A 71 -6.24 -4.43 14.70
C LEU A 71 -4.79 -4.88 14.42
N LYS A 72 -3.83 -4.01 14.71
CA LYS A 72 -2.41 -4.35 14.58
C LYS A 72 -1.99 -5.39 15.63
N ALA A 73 -2.40 -5.20 16.88
CA ALA A 73 -2.03 -6.08 17.98
C ALA A 73 -2.59 -7.51 17.84
N GLU A 74 -3.81 -7.64 17.32
CA GLU A 74 -4.46 -8.95 17.13
C GLU A 74 -4.12 -9.64 15.80
N GLY A 75 -3.30 -9.01 14.96
CA GLY A 75 -2.85 -9.56 13.68
C GLY A 75 -3.83 -9.40 12.52
N THR A 76 -4.99 -8.78 12.72
CA THR A 76 -5.99 -8.56 11.66
C THR A 76 -5.46 -7.64 10.58
N PHE A 77 -4.74 -6.58 10.96
CA PHE A 77 -4.12 -5.64 10.01
C PHE A 77 -3.16 -6.37 9.07
N ASP A 78 -2.28 -7.21 9.60
CA ASP A 78 -1.30 -7.97 8.81
C ASP A 78 -1.99 -8.95 7.86
N LYS A 79 -3.02 -9.66 8.33
CA LYS A 79 -3.80 -10.58 7.49
C LYS A 79 -4.50 -9.87 6.34
N LEU A 80 -5.06 -8.71 6.56
CA LEU A 80 -5.69 -7.91 5.51
C LEU A 80 -4.66 -7.39 4.51
N HIS A 81 -3.49 -6.98 4.99
CA HIS A 81 -2.39 -6.55 4.13
C HIS A 81 -1.95 -7.68 3.19
N GLU A 82 -1.74 -8.86 3.74
CA GLU A 82 -1.36 -10.04 2.96
C GLU A 82 -2.45 -10.44 1.95
N LYS A 83 -3.73 -10.37 2.37
CA LYS A 83 -4.86 -10.69 1.49
C LYS A 83 -4.91 -9.78 0.25
N TRP A 84 -4.73 -8.48 0.44
CA TRP A 84 -4.94 -7.51 -0.63
C TRP A 84 -3.68 -7.18 -1.42
N PHE A 85 -2.51 -7.26 -0.80
CA PHE A 85 -1.24 -6.91 -1.42
C PHE A 85 -0.32 -8.11 -1.69
N GLY A 86 -0.69 -9.30 -1.23
CA GLY A 86 0.06 -10.53 -1.44
C GLY A 86 1.32 -10.68 -0.60
N ILE A 87 1.61 -9.71 0.26
CA ILE A 87 2.79 -9.68 1.14
C ILE A 87 2.38 -9.26 2.55
N PRO A 88 3.11 -9.70 3.59
CA PRO A 88 2.88 -9.24 4.96
C PRO A 88 3.10 -7.72 5.08
N ALA A 89 2.49 -7.12 6.10
CA ALA A 89 2.73 -5.72 6.40
C ALA A 89 4.18 -5.48 6.83
N ASP A 90 4.74 -4.34 6.43
CA ASP A 90 6.04 -3.91 6.92
C ASP A 90 5.99 -3.80 8.45
N PRO A 91 7.00 -4.31 9.19
CA PRO A 91 7.05 -4.20 10.64
C PRO A 91 6.89 -2.77 11.17
N GLU A 92 7.32 -1.76 10.43
CA GLU A 92 7.12 -0.36 10.80
C GLU A 92 5.64 0.04 10.82
N LEU A 93 4.81 -0.57 9.96
CA LEU A 93 3.37 -0.33 9.94
C LEU A 93 2.64 -0.96 11.13
N LEU A 94 3.25 -1.94 11.78
CA LEU A 94 2.65 -2.68 12.89
C LEU A 94 2.96 -2.06 14.27
N LYS A 95 3.79 -1.04 14.30
CA LYS A 95 4.17 -0.33 15.54
C LYS A 95 3.06 0.55 16.11
#